data_eb0dd8128170d8d848e0cd2dbb3da19c
#
_entry.id   eb0dd8128170d8d848e0cd2dbb3da19c
#
_cell.length_a   1.000
_cell.length_b   1.000
_cell.length_c   1.000
_cell.angle_alpha   90.00
_cell.angle_beta   90.00
_cell.angle_gamma   90.00
#
_symmetry.space_group_name_H-M   'P 1'
#
loop_
_entity.id
_entity.type
_entity.pdbx_description
1 polymer ?
#
loop_
_entity_poly.entity_id
_entity_poly.type
_entity_poly.pdbx_seq_one_letter_code
_entity_poly.pdbx_strand_id
1 'polypeptide(L)'
;LGTGREPPGLQRLAEPLHDRSPHQAWLWKVLTHRSGAPITAPYEWIASGGPVLDQEFWKLTPWQRNSMGQLEAVELHESEMPAAACALDPIAAHAGMRLMISGTTLFLCRRKPWAFSAAPFRDLADCVGAGASLAACMTGSDKPEAENLLEAFTAAAQTAAGKLPSIEGFWLSGGGAYTPIFPPSTYRAVACD
;
A
#
# COMPACT_ATOMS: atom_id res chain seq x y z
N LEU A 1 -7.01 -2.17 48.44
CA LEU A 1 -7.34 -2.75 47.11
C LEU A 1 -8.35 -1.79 46.47
N GLY A 2 -7.83 -0.79 45.73
CA GLY A 2 -8.65 0.20 45.03
C GLY A 2 -9.19 -0.41 43.73
N THR A 3 -10.51 -0.48 43.62
CA THR A 3 -11.21 -0.69 42.37
C THR A 3 -10.98 0.54 41.49
N GLY A 4 -9.98 0.51 40.62
CA GLY A 4 -9.76 1.58 39.68
C GLY A 4 -10.94 1.68 38.72
N ARG A 5 -11.80 2.68 38.93
CA ARG A 5 -12.77 3.09 37.92
C ARG A 5 -11.98 3.75 36.80
N GLU A 6 -11.98 3.13 35.63
CA GLU A 6 -11.48 3.76 34.40
C GLU A 6 -12.19 5.12 34.21
N PRO A 7 -11.46 6.16 33.83
CA PRO A 7 -12.06 7.45 33.55
C PRO A 7 -13.07 7.34 32.41
N PRO A 8 -14.25 7.98 32.50
CA PRO A 8 -15.37 7.82 31.57
C PRO A 8 -15.08 8.20 30.12
N GLY A 9 -13.91 8.77 29.84
CA GLY A 9 -13.46 9.11 28.48
C GLY A 9 -12.80 7.95 27.72
N LEU A 10 -12.22 6.95 28.40
CA LEU A 10 -11.53 5.83 27.76
C LEU A 10 -12.48 4.76 27.23
N GLN A 11 -13.65 4.59 27.84
CA GLN A 11 -14.65 3.62 27.37
C GLN A 11 -15.25 3.95 25.99
N ARG A 12 -15.19 5.22 25.54
CA ARG A 12 -15.66 5.61 24.20
C ARG A 12 -14.63 5.37 23.08
N LEU A 13 -13.39 5.09 23.43
CA LEU A 13 -12.32 4.77 22.47
C LEU A 13 -12.15 3.28 22.22
N ALA A 14 -12.79 2.42 23.01
CA ALA A 14 -12.78 0.98 22.83
C ALA A 14 -13.91 0.54 21.86
N GLU A 15 -13.99 1.12 20.66
CA GLU A 15 -14.70 0.44 19.57
C GLU A 15 -13.91 -0.83 19.22
N PRO A 16 -14.57 -2.01 19.11
CA PRO A 16 -13.88 -3.21 18.64
C PRO A 16 -13.35 -2.93 17.24
N LEU A 17 -12.04 -2.84 17.13
CA LEU A 17 -11.35 -2.63 15.88
C LEU A 17 -11.32 -3.97 15.17
N HIS A 18 -12.26 -4.19 14.25
CA HIS A 18 -12.33 -5.39 13.42
C HIS A 18 -11.30 -5.38 12.28
N ASP A 19 -10.48 -4.35 12.21
CA ASP A 19 -9.50 -4.15 11.16
C ASP A 19 -8.14 -4.71 11.56
N ARG A 20 -7.41 -5.33 10.64
CA ARG A 20 -6.11 -5.93 10.89
C ARG A 20 -4.99 -4.92 11.16
N SER A 21 -5.19 -3.66 10.74
CA SER A 21 -4.35 -2.51 11.09
C SER A 21 -5.18 -1.45 11.81
N PRO A 22 -5.68 -1.75 13.02
CA PRO A 22 -6.67 -0.91 13.69
C PRO A 22 -6.16 0.51 13.95
N HIS A 23 -4.88 0.67 14.24
CA HIS A 23 -4.27 1.98 14.50
C HIS A 23 -4.27 2.86 13.24
N GLN A 24 -3.87 2.32 12.09
CA GLN A 24 -3.86 3.06 10.84
C GLN A 24 -5.27 3.41 10.36
N ALA A 25 -6.20 2.46 10.45
CA ALA A 25 -7.61 2.70 10.10
C ALA A 25 -8.24 3.76 11.02
N TRP A 26 -7.94 3.73 12.32
CA TRP A 26 -8.38 4.73 13.27
C TRP A 26 -7.79 6.11 12.97
N LEU A 27 -6.48 6.22 12.77
CA LEU A 27 -5.83 7.47 12.37
C LEU A 27 -6.42 8.01 11.08
N TRP A 28 -6.61 7.16 10.08
CA TRP A 28 -7.22 7.54 8.82
C TRP A 28 -8.62 8.10 9.01
N LYS A 29 -9.46 7.41 9.78
CA LYS A 29 -10.82 7.87 10.13
C LYS A 29 -10.81 9.20 10.86
N VAL A 30 -9.91 9.37 11.82
CA VAL A 30 -9.80 10.60 12.64
C VAL A 30 -9.30 11.79 11.80
N LEU A 31 -8.28 11.57 10.97
CA LEU A 31 -7.64 12.65 10.20
C LEU A 31 -8.44 13.04 8.96
N THR A 32 -9.17 12.10 8.36
CA THR A 32 -9.87 12.33 7.08
C THR A 32 -11.38 12.31 7.19
N HIS A 33 -11.94 11.90 8.33
CA HIS A 33 -13.36 11.59 8.53
C HIS A 33 -13.90 10.54 7.54
N ARG A 34 -13.01 9.70 6.98
CA ARG A 34 -13.35 8.62 6.05
C ARG A 34 -13.16 7.27 6.71
N SER A 35 -14.02 6.32 6.38
CA SER A 35 -13.88 4.91 6.73
C SER A 35 -13.33 4.13 5.53
N GLY A 36 -12.69 2.99 5.78
CA GLY A 36 -12.11 2.12 4.77
C GLY A 36 -10.59 2.00 4.89
N ALA A 37 -9.99 1.30 3.96
CA ALA A 37 -8.54 1.12 3.92
C ALA A 37 -7.81 2.46 3.80
N PRO A 38 -6.72 2.67 4.56
CA PRO A 38 -5.94 3.89 4.49
C PRO A 38 -5.36 4.12 3.10
N ILE A 39 -5.54 5.33 2.56
CA ILE A 39 -4.87 5.78 1.34
C ILE A 39 -3.52 6.35 1.77
N THR A 40 -2.43 5.66 1.54
CA THR A 40 -1.08 6.08 1.98
C THR A 40 -0.18 6.48 0.82
N ALA A 41 -0.29 5.83 -0.32
CA ALA A 41 0.62 6.01 -1.45
C ALA A 41 0.77 7.47 -1.95
N PRO A 42 -0.30 8.28 -2.11
CA PRO A 42 -0.12 9.67 -2.52
C PRO A 42 0.59 10.53 -1.47
N TYR A 43 0.42 10.20 -0.18
CA TYR A 43 1.12 10.93 0.89
C TYR A 43 2.59 10.52 0.98
N GLU A 44 2.91 9.24 0.80
CA GLU A 44 4.28 8.74 0.71
C GLU A 44 5.00 9.38 -0.48
N TRP A 45 4.33 9.48 -1.64
CA TRP A 45 4.85 10.18 -2.82
C TRP A 45 5.18 11.65 -2.53
N ILE A 46 4.26 12.39 -1.91
CA ILE A 46 4.46 13.81 -1.57
C ILE A 46 5.55 13.95 -0.51
N ALA A 47 5.58 13.10 0.51
CA ALA A 47 6.60 13.12 1.55
C ALA A 47 8.01 12.84 1.00
N SER A 48 8.12 12.10 -0.10
CA SER A 48 9.38 11.86 -0.80
C SER A 48 9.79 12.98 -1.78
N GLY A 49 9.06 14.11 -1.78
CA GLY A 49 9.34 15.28 -2.61
C GLY A 49 8.62 15.32 -3.95
N GLY A 50 7.73 14.37 -4.20
CA GLY A 50 6.90 14.34 -5.39
C GLY A 50 5.85 15.45 -5.40
N PRO A 51 5.46 15.98 -6.58
CA PRO A 51 4.41 16.99 -6.67
C PRO A 51 3.04 16.42 -6.34
N VAL A 52 2.15 17.30 -5.86
CA VAL A 52 0.72 16.96 -5.75
C VAL A 52 0.15 16.87 -7.17
N LEU A 53 -0.44 15.73 -7.49
CA LEU A 53 -1.08 15.48 -8.78
C LEU A 53 -2.55 15.10 -8.55
N ASP A 54 -3.42 15.54 -9.48
CA ASP A 54 -4.83 15.14 -9.52
C ASP A 54 -4.98 13.75 -10.18
N GLN A 55 -4.45 12.74 -9.50
CA GLN A 55 -4.37 11.36 -9.96
C GLN A 55 -4.39 10.43 -8.76
N GLU A 56 -4.78 9.17 -8.98
CA GLU A 56 -4.63 8.12 -7.99
C GLU A 56 -3.21 7.57 -8.00
N PHE A 57 -2.68 7.31 -6.82
CA PHE A 57 -1.39 6.68 -6.61
C PHE A 57 -1.57 5.34 -5.90
N TRP A 58 -0.71 4.40 -6.26
CA TRP A 58 -0.61 3.08 -5.65
C TRP A 58 0.86 2.79 -5.41
N LYS A 59 1.19 2.31 -4.22
CA LYS A 59 2.55 1.81 -3.95
C LYS A 59 2.67 0.43 -4.54
N LEU A 60 3.71 0.21 -5.35
CA LEU A 60 4.05 -1.08 -5.94
C LEU A 60 5.21 -1.69 -5.17
N THR A 61 4.95 -2.77 -4.43
CA THR A 61 5.93 -3.45 -3.58
C THR A 61 6.32 -4.78 -4.22
N PRO A 62 7.58 -4.96 -4.66
CA PRO A 62 8.09 -6.26 -5.04
C PRO A 62 8.23 -7.14 -3.80
N TRP A 63 7.99 -8.44 -3.95
CA TRP A 63 8.08 -9.39 -2.85
C TRP A 63 8.65 -10.74 -3.28
N GLN A 64 9.17 -11.47 -2.29
CA GLN A 64 9.60 -12.85 -2.41
C GLN A 64 9.17 -13.65 -1.18
N ARG A 65 9.33 -14.97 -1.22
CA ARG A 65 9.24 -15.79 0.00
C ARG A 65 10.62 -15.99 0.61
N ASN A 66 10.69 -15.82 1.91
CA ASN A 66 11.89 -16.15 2.65
C ASN A 66 12.03 -17.69 2.81
N SER A 67 13.10 -18.13 3.45
CA SER A 67 13.38 -19.54 3.68
C SER A 67 12.30 -20.29 4.50
N MET A 68 11.44 -19.55 5.21
CA MET A 68 10.30 -20.10 5.96
C MET A 68 8.98 -20.06 5.15
N GLY A 69 9.03 -19.63 3.88
CA GLY A 69 7.85 -19.51 3.03
C GLY A 69 6.98 -18.28 3.30
N GLN A 70 7.42 -17.37 4.16
CA GLN A 70 6.69 -16.15 4.48
C GLN A 70 6.96 -15.06 3.42
N LEU A 71 5.96 -14.23 3.15
CA LEU A 71 6.11 -13.09 2.24
C LEU A 71 6.99 -12.02 2.86
N GLU A 72 7.96 -11.57 2.11
CA GLU A 72 8.91 -10.53 2.48
C GLU A 72 9.02 -9.51 1.34
N ALA A 73 8.99 -8.21 1.68
CA ALA A 73 9.22 -7.17 0.70
C ALA A 73 10.68 -7.20 0.22
N VAL A 74 10.87 -7.10 -1.09
CA VAL A 74 12.20 -6.97 -1.69
C VAL A 74 12.54 -5.49 -1.77
N GLU A 75 13.63 -5.09 -1.11
CA GLU A 75 14.17 -3.74 -1.25
C GLU A 75 15.06 -3.69 -2.49
N LEU A 76 14.68 -2.85 -3.45
CA LEU A 76 15.51 -2.59 -4.63
C LEU A 76 16.62 -1.59 -4.28
N HIS A 77 17.83 -1.82 -4.79
CA HIS A 77 18.92 -0.86 -4.71
C HIS A 77 18.79 0.21 -5.82
N GLU A 78 19.38 1.38 -5.61
CA GLU A 78 19.37 2.45 -6.62
C GLU A 78 19.92 1.99 -7.97
N SER A 79 20.92 1.11 -7.97
CA SER A 79 21.53 0.53 -9.17
C SER A 79 20.59 -0.39 -9.96
N GLU A 80 19.54 -0.90 -9.33
CA GLU A 80 18.54 -1.81 -9.92
C GLU A 80 17.34 -1.05 -10.48
N MET A 81 17.13 0.20 -10.03
CA MET A 81 15.99 1.01 -10.44
C MET A 81 15.88 1.23 -11.95
N PRO A 82 16.97 1.47 -12.71
CA PRO A 82 16.89 1.58 -14.18
C PRO A 82 16.41 0.28 -14.84
N ALA A 83 16.81 -0.87 -14.31
CA ALA A 83 16.36 -2.17 -14.85
C ALA A 83 14.89 -2.42 -14.52
N ALA A 84 14.46 -2.08 -13.29
CA ALA A 84 13.06 -2.15 -12.88
C ALA A 84 12.18 -1.23 -13.73
N ALA A 85 12.60 0.02 -13.94
CA ALA A 85 11.89 0.96 -14.80
C ALA A 85 11.75 0.43 -16.22
N CYS A 86 12.85 -0.04 -16.81
CA CYS A 86 12.86 -0.59 -18.17
C CYS A 86 11.91 -1.78 -18.34
N ALA A 87 11.82 -2.65 -17.32
CA ALA A 87 10.95 -3.82 -17.36
C ALA A 87 9.47 -3.48 -17.12
N LEU A 88 9.16 -2.54 -16.22
CA LEU A 88 7.80 -2.33 -15.74
C LEU A 88 7.06 -1.18 -16.44
N ASP A 89 7.77 -0.10 -16.86
CA ASP A 89 7.14 1.08 -17.44
C ASP A 89 6.34 0.80 -18.72
N PRO A 90 6.80 -0.05 -19.68
CA PRO A 90 6.01 -0.38 -20.86
C PRO A 90 4.67 -1.06 -20.51
N ILE A 91 4.66 -1.87 -19.46
CA ILE A 91 3.45 -2.58 -19.00
C ILE A 91 2.50 -1.60 -18.32
N ALA A 92 3.02 -0.73 -17.47
CA ALA A 92 2.23 0.32 -16.85
C ALA A 92 1.61 1.24 -17.91
N ALA A 93 2.39 1.67 -18.91
CA ALA A 93 1.91 2.50 -20.01
C ALA A 93 0.80 1.81 -20.82
N HIS A 94 0.94 0.52 -21.12
CA HIS A 94 -0.07 -0.26 -21.82
C HIS A 94 -1.40 -0.33 -21.02
N ALA A 95 -1.31 -0.40 -19.69
CA ALA A 95 -2.46 -0.37 -18.80
C ALA A 95 -3.02 1.07 -18.55
N GLY A 96 -2.52 2.07 -19.27
CA GLY A 96 -2.96 3.47 -19.10
C GLY A 96 -2.48 4.10 -17.79
N MET A 97 -1.42 3.58 -17.21
CA MET A 97 -0.78 4.05 -15.99
C MET A 97 0.62 4.60 -16.27
N ARG A 98 1.19 5.27 -15.30
CA ARG A 98 2.61 5.67 -15.31
C ARG A 98 3.32 5.08 -14.11
N LEU A 99 4.48 4.52 -14.35
CA LEU A 99 5.41 4.15 -13.30
C LEU A 99 6.10 5.43 -12.81
N MET A 100 6.05 5.65 -11.52
CA MET A 100 6.71 6.76 -10.84
C MET A 100 7.70 6.19 -9.84
N ILE A 101 8.87 6.80 -9.75
CA ILE A 101 9.97 6.33 -8.89
C ILE A 101 10.38 7.47 -7.96
N SER A 102 10.52 7.15 -6.69
CA SER A 102 11.10 8.04 -5.70
C SER A 102 12.08 7.28 -4.82
N GLY A 103 13.38 7.61 -4.95
CA GLY A 103 14.44 6.79 -4.37
C GLY A 103 14.35 5.35 -4.88
N THR A 104 14.15 4.42 -3.98
CA THR A 104 14.00 2.98 -4.27
C THR A 104 12.54 2.50 -4.24
N THR A 105 11.59 3.43 -4.09
CA THR A 105 10.16 3.11 -4.02
C THR A 105 9.49 3.28 -5.38
N LEU A 106 8.69 2.28 -5.75
CA LEU A 106 7.90 2.26 -6.97
C LEU A 106 6.46 2.67 -6.67
N PHE A 107 5.90 3.54 -7.52
CA PHE A 107 4.51 3.92 -7.48
C PHE A 107 3.88 3.76 -8.87
N LEU A 108 2.62 3.41 -8.91
CA LEU A 108 1.78 3.52 -10.11
C LEU A 108 0.84 4.71 -9.95
N CYS A 109 0.66 5.44 -11.04
CA CYS A 109 -0.17 6.63 -11.08
C CYS A 109 -1.13 6.54 -12.27
N ARG A 110 -2.42 6.81 -12.05
CA ARG A 110 -3.44 6.82 -13.11
C ARG A 110 -4.45 7.96 -12.91
N ARG A 111 -5.01 8.44 -14.02
CA ARG A 111 -6.04 9.50 -14.00
C ARG A 111 -7.44 8.97 -13.74
N LYS A 112 -7.75 7.82 -14.31
CA LYS A 112 -9.07 7.21 -14.16
C LYS A 112 -9.16 6.53 -12.78
N PRO A 113 -10.21 6.79 -11.99
CA PRO A 113 -10.41 6.10 -10.72
C PRO A 113 -10.40 4.57 -10.89
N TRP A 114 -9.85 3.89 -9.92
CA TRP A 114 -9.77 2.44 -9.89
C TRP A 114 -10.64 1.89 -8.77
N ALA A 115 -11.70 1.19 -9.12
CA ALA A 115 -12.61 0.55 -8.16
C ALA A 115 -11.97 -0.74 -7.61
N PHE A 116 -10.83 -0.56 -6.96
CA PHE A 116 -9.98 -1.60 -6.43
C PHE A 116 -9.42 -1.19 -5.07
N SER A 117 -9.30 -2.13 -4.17
CA SER A 117 -8.64 -1.97 -2.87
C SER A 117 -7.86 -3.23 -2.53
N ALA A 118 -6.72 -3.06 -1.90
CA ALA A 118 -5.88 -4.14 -1.45
C ALA A 118 -5.41 -3.90 -0.02
N ALA A 119 -5.21 -4.96 0.73
CA ALA A 119 -4.64 -4.90 2.06
C ALA A 119 -3.23 -4.27 2.02
N PRO A 120 -2.79 -3.55 3.06
CA PRO A 120 -1.39 -3.16 3.21
C PRO A 120 -0.47 -4.39 3.11
N PHE A 121 0.73 -4.23 2.55
CA PHE A 121 1.64 -5.37 2.35
C PHE A 121 1.95 -6.13 3.66
N ARG A 122 2.08 -5.41 4.76
CA ARG A 122 2.29 -6.01 6.08
C ARG A 122 1.16 -6.98 6.46
N ASP A 123 -0.08 -6.53 6.28
CA ASP A 123 -1.27 -7.34 6.61
C ASP A 123 -1.43 -8.52 5.64
N LEU A 124 -0.96 -8.37 4.40
CA LEU A 124 -0.91 -9.42 3.41
C LEU A 124 -0.07 -10.61 3.87
N ALA A 125 1.12 -10.35 4.41
CA ALA A 125 2.01 -11.40 4.90
C ALA A 125 1.33 -12.21 6.01
N ASP A 126 0.65 -11.54 6.93
CA ASP A 126 -0.10 -12.19 8.02
C ASP A 126 -1.30 -13.01 7.48
N CYS A 127 -2.01 -12.49 6.48
CA CYS A 127 -3.15 -13.19 5.86
C CYS A 127 -2.73 -14.48 5.17
N VAL A 128 -1.68 -14.40 4.36
CA VAL A 128 -1.16 -15.54 3.61
C VAL A 128 -0.54 -16.57 4.57
N GLY A 129 0.14 -16.10 5.61
CA GLY A 129 0.61 -16.97 6.71
C GLY A 129 -0.51 -17.72 7.43
N ALA A 130 -1.72 -17.13 7.48
CA ALA A 130 -2.93 -17.77 8.01
C ALA A 130 -3.69 -18.62 6.96
N GLY A 131 -3.13 -18.82 5.75
CA GLY A 131 -3.70 -19.66 4.69
C GLY A 131 -4.65 -18.96 3.71
N ALA A 132 -4.78 -17.62 3.76
CA ALA A 132 -5.55 -16.90 2.77
C ALA A 132 -4.79 -16.81 1.42
N SER A 133 -5.52 -16.84 0.30
CA SER A 133 -4.91 -16.57 -1.01
C SER A 133 -4.63 -15.08 -1.17
N LEU A 134 -3.65 -14.71 -2.00
CA LEU A 134 -3.38 -13.31 -2.36
C LEU A 134 -4.64 -12.62 -2.90
N ALA A 135 -5.39 -13.32 -3.74
CA ALA A 135 -6.63 -12.84 -4.30
C ALA A 135 -7.71 -12.48 -3.26
N ALA A 136 -7.72 -13.17 -2.11
CA ALA A 136 -8.66 -12.87 -1.03
C ALA A 136 -8.33 -11.55 -0.29
N CYS A 137 -7.13 -11.02 -0.47
CA CYS A 137 -6.69 -9.76 0.13
C CYS A 137 -6.93 -8.55 -0.78
N MET A 138 -7.61 -8.75 -1.90
CA MET A 138 -8.04 -7.72 -2.86
C MET A 138 -9.56 -7.69 -2.99
N THR A 139 -10.12 -6.50 -3.18
CA THR A 139 -11.56 -6.28 -3.36
C THR A 139 -11.82 -5.24 -4.45
N GLY A 140 -13.04 -5.16 -4.94
CA GLY A 140 -13.49 -4.19 -5.93
C GLY A 140 -13.77 -4.80 -7.30
N SER A 141 -14.48 -4.05 -8.15
CA SER A 141 -14.87 -4.50 -9.49
C SER A 141 -13.68 -4.62 -10.45
N ASP A 142 -12.66 -3.80 -10.24
CA ASP A 142 -11.47 -3.75 -11.09
C ASP A 142 -10.33 -4.67 -10.58
N LYS A 143 -10.63 -5.53 -9.60
CA LYS A 143 -9.69 -6.53 -9.09
C LYS A 143 -9.08 -7.41 -10.20
N PRO A 144 -9.82 -7.94 -11.19
CA PRO A 144 -9.22 -8.73 -12.26
C PRO A 144 -8.20 -7.96 -13.09
N GLU A 145 -8.43 -6.65 -13.33
CA GLU A 145 -7.47 -5.78 -14.02
C GLU A 145 -6.17 -5.67 -13.21
N ALA A 146 -6.29 -5.49 -11.88
CA ALA A 146 -5.15 -5.42 -10.99
C ALA A 146 -4.34 -6.73 -10.93
N GLU A 147 -5.03 -7.88 -10.86
CA GLU A 147 -4.39 -9.20 -10.86
C GLU A 147 -3.60 -9.42 -12.15
N ASN A 148 -4.19 -9.17 -13.32
CA ASN A 148 -3.52 -9.29 -14.62
C ASN A 148 -2.29 -8.38 -14.72
N LEU A 149 -2.38 -7.15 -14.19
CA LEU A 149 -1.27 -6.21 -14.18
C LEU A 149 -0.11 -6.71 -13.30
N LEU A 150 -0.42 -7.22 -12.10
CA LEU A 150 0.58 -7.77 -11.18
C LEU A 150 1.27 -9.02 -11.77
N GLU A 151 0.53 -9.88 -12.45
CA GLU A 151 1.09 -11.03 -13.17
C GLU A 151 2.04 -10.57 -14.28
N ALA A 152 1.65 -9.58 -15.09
CA ALA A 152 2.49 -9.03 -16.14
C ALA A 152 3.78 -8.40 -15.60
N PHE A 153 3.72 -7.65 -14.51
CA PHE A 153 4.91 -7.12 -13.83
C PHE A 153 5.83 -8.24 -13.34
N THR A 154 5.24 -9.28 -12.76
CA THR A 154 6.01 -10.42 -12.25
C THR A 154 6.76 -11.13 -13.39
N ALA A 155 6.08 -11.41 -14.49
CA ALA A 155 6.69 -12.02 -15.66
C ALA A 155 7.83 -11.17 -16.25
N ALA A 156 7.64 -9.84 -16.30
CA ALA A 156 8.66 -8.93 -16.81
C ALA A 156 9.89 -8.88 -15.89
N ALA A 157 9.69 -8.82 -14.56
CA ALA A 157 10.80 -8.85 -13.61
C ALA A 157 11.59 -10.16 -13.68
N GLN A 158 10.90 -11.30 -13.83
CA GLN A 158 11.54 -12.60 -14.01
C GLN A 158 12.33 -12.69 -15.33
N THR A 159 11.84 -12.04 -16.39
CA THR A 159 12.57 -11.96 -17.69
C THR A 159 13.81 -11.08 -17.56
N ALA A 160 13.82 -10.09 -16.67
CA ALA A 160 14.96 -9.24 -16.37
C ALA A 160 15.94 -9.88 -15.36
N ALA A 161 15.89 -11.20 -15.17
CA ALA A 161 16.75 -11.94 -14.25
C ALA A 161 18.24 -11.62 -14.49
N GLY A 162 18.97 -11.48 -13.39
CA GLY A 162 20.38 -11.05 -13.37
C GLY A 162 20.60 -9.53 -13.35
N LYS A 163 19.55 -8.72 -13.59
CA LYS A 163 19.56 -7.26 -13.41
C LYS A 163 18.70 -6.80 -12.23
N LEU A 164 17.79 -7.66 -11.79
CA LEU A 164 16.93 -7.47 -10.64
C LEU A 164 17.17 -8.61 -9.64
N PRO A 165 16.92 -8.37 -8.35
CA PRO A 165 16.92 -9.44 -7.35
C PRO A 165 15.82 -10.47 -7.65
N SER A 166 15.80 -11.56 -6.90
CA SER A 166 14.73 -12.54 -7.01
C SER A 166 13.40 -11.89 -6.58
N ILE A 167 12.47 -11.78 -7.51
CA ILE A 167 11.12 -11.26 -7.28
C ILE A 167 10.13 -12.35 -7.67
N GLU A 168 9.32 -12.80 -6.70
CA GLU A 168 8.27 -13.78 -6.95
C GLU A 168 6.95 -13.12 -7.32
N GLY A 169 6.79 -11.83 -7.01
CA GLY A 169 5.60 -11.08 -7.37
C GLY A 169 5.65 -9.62 -6.97
N PHE A 170 4.57 -8.93 -7.29
CA PHE A 170 4.33 -7.55 -6.90
C PHE A 170 3.03 -7.43 -6.12
N TRP A 171 2.91 -6.40 -5.32
CA TRP A 171 1.71 -6.06 -4.59
C TRP A 171 1.40 -4.57 -4.69
N LEU A 172 0.13 -4.25 -4.85
CA LEU A 172 -0.37 -2.86 -4.83
C LEU A 172 -1.02 -2.56 -3.50
N SER A 173 -0.68 -1.44 -2.90
CA SER A 173 -1.28 -1.03 -1.63
C SER A 173 -1.40 0.49 -1.49
N GLY A 174 -2.18 0.93 -0.51
CA GLY A 174 -2.33 2.32 -0.12
C GLY A 174 -2.92 3.22 -1.19
N GLY A 175 -3.70 2.65 -2.13
CA GLY A 175 -4.14 3.31 -3.33
C GLY A 175 -5.23 4.35 -3.12
N GLY A 176 -5.18 5.40 -3.93
CA GLY A 176 -6.21 6.43 -4.03
C GLY A 176 -5.67 7.80 -4.42
N ALA A 177 -6.58 8.77 -4.47
CA ALA A 177 -6.24 10.16 -4.75
C ALA A 177 -5.82 10.91 -3.48
N TYR A 178 -4.86 11.82 -3.65
CA TYR A 178 -4.50 12.74 -2.58
C TYR A 178 -5.71 13.59 -2.17
N THR A 179 -5.91 13.70 -0.87
CA THR A 179 -6.89 14.62 -0.29
C THR A 179 -6.20 15.37 0.84
N PRO A 180 -6.22 16.71 0.85
CA PRO A 180 -5.65 17.46 1.95
C PRO A 180 -6.19 16.96 3.29
N ILE A 181 -5.29 16.68 4.24
CA ILE A 181 -5.64 16.29 5.60
C ILE A 181 -5.58 17.54 6.46
N PHE A 182 -6.71 17.89 7.06
CA PHE A 182 -6.78 18.96 8.04
C PHE A 182 -6.94 18.30 9.41
N PRO A 183 -5.93 18.36 10.29
CA PRO A 183 -6.07 17.80 11.62
C PRO A 183 -7.27 18.47 12.33
N PRO A 184 -8.11 17.69 12.99
CA PRO A 184 -9.21 18.25 13.76
C PRO A 184 -8.68 19.26 14.78
N SER A 185 -9.35 20.40 14.93
CA SER A 185 -8.95 21.47 15.86
C SER A 185 -8.85 21.03 17.33
N THR A 186 -9.38 19.87 17.65
CA THR A 186 -9.35 19.25 18.99
C THR A 186 -8.03 18.55 19.31
N TYR A 187 -7.17 18.28 18.32
CA TYR A 187 -5.88 17.63 18.56
C TYR A 187 -4.75 18.65 18.47
N ARG A 188 -3.99 18.81 19.56
CA ARG A 188 -2.82 19.70 19.61
C ARG A 188 -1.55 19.03 19.09
N ALA A 189 -1.52 17.71 19.02
CA ALA A 189 -0.43 16.93 18.46
C ALA A 189 -0.94 15.57 17.98
N VAL A 190 -0.37 15.07 16.90
CA VAL A 190 -0.50 13.67 16.47
C VAL A 190 0.91 13.09 16.51
N ALA A 191 1.14 12.09 17.36
CA ALA A 191 2.36 11.33 17.38
C ALA A 191 2.20 10.16 16.39
N CYS A 192 3.13 10.02 15.45
CA CYS A 192 3.25 8.85 14.60
C CYS A 192 4.50 8.09 15.05
N ASP A 193 4.33 6.81 15.37
CA ASP A 193 5.43 5.88 15.62
C ASP A 193 5.97 5.33 14.31
#